data_737884fed949186e7f1678aa4b8fb3fd
#
_entry.id   737884fed949186e7f1678aa4b8fb3fd
#
_cell.length_a   1.000
_cell.length_b   1.000
_cell.length_c   1.000
_cell.angle_alpha   90.00
_cell.angle_beta   90.00
_cell.angle_gamma   90.00
#
_symmetry.space_group_name_H-M   'P 1'
#
loop_
_entity.id
_entity.type
_entity.pdbx_description
1 polymer ?
#
loop_
_entity_poly.entity_id
_entity_poly.type
_entity_poly.pdbx_seq_one_letter_code
_entity_poly.pdbx_strand_id
1 'polypeptide(L)'
;MNRKDILHVDIEKIKSIEAHLKEVCEDFLNIFPDEIKEKLKDKFYLAGGCIYSLYNDKTPHDYDFFIQDNTTKVNLLTFLLSCTTKFKHGNIAIGKLNGFNFVKTKYAITIIESDHIVNKYQIIHKYIGSPNEVVEEFDFKHNMFYYSPKDNFLGSHESVSFKYLKTNELCFNDLRCRDLCGVILRLPKFTSRGMIIKKKEIAKILIKLQGCINDENEKEIVLDYLSTQGY
;
A
#
# COMPACT_ATOMS: atom_id res chain seq x y z
N MET A 1 14.57 2.41 -16.06
CA MET A 1 15.22 1.53 -15.06
C MET A 1 16.44 0.88 -15.72
N ASN A 2 17.62 1.08 -15.17
CA ASN A 2 18.85 0.56 -15.77
C ASN A 2 18.99 -0.92 -15.38
N ARG A 3 18.83 -1.84 -16.34
CA ARG A 3 18.94 -3.30 -16.14
C ARG A 3 20.29 -3.77 -15.56
N LYS A 4 21.27 -2.88 -15.39
CA LYS A 4 22.60 -3.22 -14.85
C LYS A 4 22.64 -3.50 -13.35
N ASP A 5 21.64 -3.05 -12.58
CA ASP A 5 21.52 -3.37 -11.14
C ASP A 5 20.92 -4.75 -10.85
N ILE A 6 20.49 -5.48 -11.88
CA ILE A 6 19.85 -6.79 -11.79
C ILE A 6 20.84 -7.94 -11.53
N LEU A 7 22.15 -7.69 -11.61
CA LEU A 7 23.19 -8.73 -11.49
C LEU A 7 23.20 -9.50 -10.16
N HIS A 8 22.36 -9.15 -9.18
CA HIS A 8 22.22 -9.87 -7.92
C HIS A 8 20.76 -10.18 -7.53
N VAL A 9 19.82 -9.94 -8.43
CA VAL A 9 18.41 -10.27 -8.21
C VAL A 9 18.13 -11.64 -8.78
N ASP A 10 17.49 -12.48 -8.00
CA ASP A 10 16.99 -13.77 -8.45
C ASP A 10 15.85 -13.53 -9.45
N ILE A 11 16.18 -13.58 -10.75
CA ILE A 11 15.25 -13.30 -11.85
C ILE A 11 14.07 -14.29 -11.82
N GLU A 12 14.33 -15.56 -11.49
CA GLU A 12 13.28 -16.58 -11.42
C GLU A 12 12.31 -16.27 -10.28
N LYS A 13 12.83 -15.79 -9.14
CA LYS A 13 12.00 -15.35 -8.03
C LYS A 13 11.12 -14.14 -8.39
N ILE A 14 11.67 -13.17 -9.10
CA ILE A 14 10.88 -12.02 -9.59
C ILE A 14 9.78 -12.48 -10.53
N LYS A 15 10.07 -13.35 -11.49
CA LYS A 15 9.05 -13.87 -12.40
C LYS A 15 7.95 -14.67 -11.67
N SER A 16 8.32 -15.44 -10.64
CA SER A 16 7.36 -16.16 -9.81
C SER A 16 6.45 -15.19 -9.04
N ILE A 17 7.00 -14.09 -8.52
CA ILE A 17 6.23 -13.05 -7.85
C ILE A 17 5.30 -12.34 -8.85
N GLU A 18 5.78 -11.99 -10.05
CA GLU A 18 4.97 -11.38 -11.11
C GLU A 18 3.80 -12.28 -11.50
N ALA A 19 4.03 -13.58 -11.68
CA ALA A 19 2.98 -14.55 -11.98
C ALA A 19 1.92 -14.61 -10.87
N HIS A 20 2.34 -14.70 -9.60
CA HIS A 20 1.44 -14.69 -8.46
C HIS A 20 0.64 -13.38 -8.35
N LEU A 21 1.30 -12.23 -8.51
CA LEU A 21 0.63 -10.93 -8.42
C LEU A 21 -0.33 -10.69 -9.58
N LYS A 22 -0.08 -11.29 -10.76
CA LYS A 22 -1.02 -11.29 -11.88
C LYS A 22 -2.32 -12.00 -11.51
N GLU A 23 -2.24 -13.20 -10.94
CA GLU A 23 -3.40 -13.95 -10.47
C GLU A 23 -4.18 -13.15 -9.40
N VAL A 24 -3.49 -12.56 -8.42
CA VAL A 24 -4.09 -11.70 -7.40
C VAL A 24 -4.83 -10.49 -8.00
N CYS A 25 -4.28 -9.88 -9.05
CA CYS A 25 -4.92 -8.76 -9.75
C CYS A 25 -6.16 -9.21 -10.54
N GLU A 26 -6.11 -10.38 -11.17
CA GLU A 26 -7.24 -10.98 -11.88
C GLU A 26 -8.37 -11.32 -10.90
N ASP A 27 -8.07 -11.94 -9.77
CA ASP A 27 -9.03 -12.23 -8.70
C ASP A 27 -9.66 -10.96 -8.14
N PHE A 28 -8.84 -9.93 -7.88
CA PHE A 28 -9.34 -8.62 -7.44
C PHE A 28 -10.31 -8.00 -8.44
N LEU A 29 -9.99 -8.01 -9.74
CA LEU A 29 -10.88 -7.49 -10.78
C LEU A 29 -12.18 -8.27 -10.88
N ASN A 30 -12.15 -9.58 -10.68
CA ASN A 30 -13.32 -10.45 -10.76
C ASN A 30 -14.35 -10.23 -9.64
N ILE A 31 -13.99 -9.48 -8.59
CA ILE A 31 -14.93 -9.04 -7.54
C ILE A 31 -15.96 -8.06 -8.13
N PHE A 32 -15.58 -7.27 -9.14
CA PHE A 32 -16.39 -6.18 -9.68
C PHE A 32 -17.20 -6.63 -10.90
N PRO A 33 -18.37 -6.03 -11.15
CA PRO A 33 -19.11 -6.24 -12.40
C PRO A 33 -18.33 -5.68 -13.59
N ASP A 34 -18.59 -6.20 -14.78
CA ASP A 34 -17.85 -5.90 -15.99
C ASP A 34 -17.70 -4.40 -16.27
N GLU A 35 -18.74 -3.61 -16.02
CA GLU A 35 -18.69 -2.14 -16.19
C GLU A 35 -17.60 -1.47 -15.34
N ILE A 36 -17.45 -1.91 -14.10
CA ILE A 36 -16.44 -1.36 -13.17
C ILE A 36 -15.07 -1.97 -13.47
N LYS A 37 -15.03 -3.26 -13.81
CA LYS A 37 -13.81 -3.96 -14.20
C LYS A 37 -13.14 -3.28 -15.39
N GLU A 38 -13.88 -2.92 -16.44
CA GLU A 38 -13.34 -2.21 -17.61
C GLU A 38 -12.83 -0.80 -17.26
N LYS A 39 -13.47 -0.10 -16.32
CA LYS A 39 -13.00 1.21 -15.84
C LYS A 39 -11.75 1.13 -14.98
N LEU A 40 -11.57 0.01 -14.27
CA LEU A 40 -10.39 -0.25 -13.43
C LEU A 40 -9.21 -0.76 -14.26
N LYS A 41 -9.48 -1.52 -15.31
CA LYS A 41 -8.46 -2.13 -16.17
C LYS A 41 -7.42 -1.10 -16.57
N ASP A 42 -6.16 -1.43 -16.45
CA ASP A 42 -5.01 -0.57 -16.75
C ASP A 42 -4.88 0.72 -15.90
N LYS A 43 -5.73 0.91 -14.89
CA LYS A 43 -5.80 2.11 -14.06
C LYS A 43 -5.47 1.88 -12.59
N PHE A 44 -4.97 0.70 -12.25
CA PHE A 44 -4.54 0.36 -10.90
C PHE A 44 -3.23 -0.40 -10.91
N TYR A 45 -2.63 -0.52 -9.75
CA TYR A 45 -1.41 -1.30 -9.49
C TYR A 45 -1.38 -1.75 -8.03
N LEU A 46 -0.55 -2.74 -7.75
CA LEU A 46 -0.20 -3.18 -6.40
C LEU A 46 1.09 -2.52 -5.94
N ALA A 47 1.21 -2.14 -4.67
CA ALA A 47 2.47 -1.65 -4.11
C ALA A 47 2.60 -1.95 -2.62
N GLY A 48 3.82 -1.85 -2.11
CA GLY A 48 4.08 -1.91 -0.67
C GLY A 48 4.47 -3.27 -0.12
N GLY A 49 4.02 -3.55 1.10
CA GLY A 49 4.50 -4.65 1.93
C GLY A 49 4.26 -6.06 1.40
N CYS A 50 3.26 -6.27 0.53
CA CYS A 50 3.00 -7.57 -0.07
C CYS A 50 4.19 -8.04 -0.91
N ILE A 51 4.82 -7.17 -1.69
CA ILE A 51 5.98 -7.49 -2.53
C ILE A 51 7.17 -7.90 -1.67
N TYR A 52 7.45 -7.15 -0.59
CA TYR A 52 8.49 -7.51 0.36
C TYR A 52 8.23 -8.88 1.01
N SER A 53 6.98 -9.15 1.40
CA SER A 53 6.59 -10.43 1.99
C SER A 53 6.83 -11.59 1.03
N LEU A 54 6.33 -11.49 -0.21
CA LEU A 54 6.51 -12.51 -1.25
C LEU A 54 8.00 -12.74 -1.57
N TYR A 55 8.78 -11.66 -1.66
CA TYR A 55 10.21 -11.79 -1.91
C TYR A 55 10.95 -12.54 -0.79
N ASN A 56 10.45 -12.50 0.44
CA ASN A 56 11.01 -13.19 1.60
C ASN A 56 10.25 -14.47 1.96
N ASP A 57 9.54 -15.08 1.01
CA ASP A 57 8.79 -16.34 1.15
C ASP A 57 7.79 -16.32 2.32
N LYS A 58 7.20 -15.12 2.57
CA LYS A 58 6.19 -14.90 3.60
C LYS A 58 4.83 -14.64 2.96
N THR A 59 3.78 -15.14 3.58
CA THR A 59 2.40 -14.81 3.17
C THR A 59 2.12 -13.33 3.44
N PRO A 60 1.69 -12.54 2.43
CA PRO A 60 1.23 -11.19 2.65
C PRO A 60 0.02 -11.14 3.60
N HIS A 61 -0.04 -10.13 4.48
CA HIS A 61 -1.21 -9.90 5.32
C HIS A 61 -2.39 -9.30 4.54
N ASP A 62 -2.05 -8.48 3.56
CA ASP A 62 -2.97 -7.75 2.71
C ASP A 62 -2.29 -7.41 1.38
N TYR A 63 -3.11 -7.10 0.37
CA TYR A 63 -2.69 -6.60 -0.92
C TYR A 63 -3.22 -5.19 -1.11
N ASP A 64 -2.32 -4.20 -1.12
CA ASP A 64 -2.66 -2.79 -1.25
C ASP A 64 -2.72 -2.39 -2.73
N PHE A 65 -3.92 -2.04 -3.19
CA PHE A 65 -4.22 -1.55 -4.54
C PHE A 65 -4.30 -0.03 -4.55
N PHE A 66 -3.70 0.58 -5.53
CA PHE A 66 -3.69 2.03 -5.75
C PHE A 66 -4.30 2.36 -7.10
N ILE A 67 -5.01 3.49 -7.18
CA ILE A 67 -5.68 3.97 -8.40
C ILE A 67 -4.86 5.09 -9.01
N GLN A 68 -4.69 5.07 -10.34
CA GLN A 68 -3.83 6.02 -11.03
C GLN A 68 -4.44 7.40 -11.22
N ASP A 69 -5.78 7.50 -11.29
CA ASP A 69 -6.45 8.78 -11.57
C ASP A 69 -7.74 8.99 -10.78
N ASN A 70 -8.11 10.27 -10.62
CA ASN A 70 -9.29 10.65 -9.84
C ASN A 70 -10.61 10.21 -10.47
N THR A 71 -10.71 10.13 -11.78
CA THR A 71 -11.95 9.71 -12.47
C THR A 71 -12.27 8.26 -12.15
N THR A 72 -11.26 7.39 -12.26
CA THR A 72 -11.37 5.97 -11.89
C THR A 72 -11.70 5.80 -10.42
N LYS A 73 -11.04 6.56 -9.52
CA LYS A 73 -11.37 6.58 -8.09
C LYS A 73 -12.82 6.96 -7.83
N VAL A 74 -13.30 8.07 -8.42
CA VAL A 74 -14.68 8.53 -8.21
C VAL A 74 -15.69 7.49 -8.68
N ASN A 75 -15.49 6.91 -9.87
CA ASN A 75 -16.35 5.84 -10.39
C ASN A 75 -16.43 4.64 -9.44
N LEU A 76 -15.26 4.18 -8.96
CA LEU A 76 -15.18 3.06 -8.03
C LEU A 76 -15.85 3.37 -6.69
N LEU A 77 -15.59 4.54 -6.11
CA LEU A 77 -16.18 4.95 -4.83
C LEU A 77 -17.70 5.12 -4.95
N THR A 78 -18.20 5.71 -6.04
CA THR A 78 -19.64 5.86 -6.30
C THR A 78 -20.31 4.50 -6.40
N PHE A 79 -19.72 3.56 -7.14
CA PHE A 79 -20.22 2.19 -7.22
C PHE A 79 -20.24 1.50 -5.85
N LEU A 80 -19.16 1.55 -5.07
CA LEU A 80 -19.12 0.93 -3.76
C LEU A 80 -20.10 1.58 -2.76
N LEU A 81 -20.33 2.88 -2.87
CA LEU A 81 -21.37 3.55 -2.08
C LEU A 81 -22.77 3.04 -2.42
N SER A 82 -23.07 2.73 -3.69
CA SER A 82 -24.36 2.11 -4.07
C SER A 82 -24.53 0.70 -3.51
N CYS A 83 -23.44 -0.01 -3.23
CA CYS A 83 -23.45 -1.33 -2.60
C CYS A 83 -23.42 -1.27 -1.05
N THR A 84 -23.44 -0.06 -0.46
CA THR A 84 -23.37 0.11 1.00
C THR A 84 -24.70 -0.26 1.65
N THR A 85 -24.63 -1.10 2.67
CA THR A 85 -25.79 -1.56 3.44
C THR A 85 -25.91 -0.87 4.80
N LYS A 86 -24.82 -0.32 5.33
CA LYS A 86 -24.76 0.31 6.65
C LYS A 86 -23.72 1.41 6.71
N PHE A 87 -24.07 2.52 7.37
CA PHE A 87 -23.14 3.58 7.76
C PHE A 87 -22.93 3.56 9.28
N LYS A 88 -21.70 3.82 9.71
CA LYS A 88 -21.32 4.02 11.11
C LYS A 88 -20.70 5.40 11.30
N HIS A 89 -20.58 5.86 12.57
CA HIS A 89 -19.89 7.11 12.90
C HIS A 89 -18.47 7.12 12.30
N GLY A 90 -17.97 8.31 11.96
CA GLY A 90 -16.63 8.49 11.39
C GLY A 90 -16.52 8.19 9.88
N ASN A 91 -17.61 8.32 9.13
CA ASN A 91 -17.64 8.07 7.67
C ASN A 91 -17.28 6.63 7.27
N ILE A 92 -17.56 5.66 8.14
CA ILE A 92 -17.37 4.24 7.84
C ILE A 92 -18.61 3.73 7.12
N ALA A 93 -18.43 3.22 5.89
CA ALA A 93 -19.45 2.52 5.12
C ALA A 93 -19.14 1.03 5.06
N ILE A 94 -20.14 0.21 5.28
CA ILE A 94 -20.06 -1.26 5.22
C ILE A 94 -21.02 -1.73 4.15
N GLY A 95 -20.59 -2.65 3.30
CA GLY A 95 -21.42 -3.20 2.23
C GLY A 95 -21.01 -4.60 1.83
N LYS A 96 -21.70 -5.12 0.81
CA LYS A 96 -21.44 -6.43 0.22
C LYS A 96 -21.33 -6.31 -1.29
N LEU A 97 -20.45 -7.11 -1.89
CA LEU A 97 -20.21 -7.14 -3.32
C LEU A 97 -19.78 -8.55 -3.73
N ASN A 98 -20.59 -9.24 -4.55
CA ASN A 98 -20.30 -10.57 -5.13
C ASN A 98 -19.70 -11.58 -4.13
N GLY A 99 -20.34 -11.76 -2.95
CA GLY A 99 -19.85 -12.67 -1.93
C GLY A 99 -18.79 -12.11 -0.99
N PHE A 100 -18.30 -10.90 -1.24
CA PHE A 100 -17.33 -10.21 -0.40
C PHE A 100 -18.00 -9.19 0.51
N ASN A 101 -17.47 -9.04 1.73
CA ASN A 101 -17.79 -7.91 2.59
C ASN A 101 -16.77 -6.81 2.37
N PHE A 102 -17.18 -5.54 2.38
CA PHE A 102 -16.24 -4.44 2.37
C PHE A 102 -16.50 -3.44 3.50
N VAL A 103 -15.42 -2.81 3.95
CA VAL A 103 -15.42 -1.72 4.92
C VAL A 103 -14.65 -0.55 4.33
N LYS A 104 -15.34 0.55 4.05
CA LYS A 104 -14.74 1.81 3.61
C LYS A 104 -14.49 2.71 4.82
N THR A 105 -13.28 3.21 4.93
CA THR A 105 -12.85 4.22 5.91
C THR A 105 -12.50 5.55 5.21
N LYS A 106 -11.96 6.52 5.96
CA LYS A 106 -11.45 7.80 5.43
C LYS A 106 -10.38 7.62 4.35
N TYR A 107 -9.56 6.55 4.43
CA TYR A 107 -8.34 6.41 3.61
C TYR A 107 -8.28 5.14 2.76
N ALA A 108 -9.03 4.12 3.12
CA ALA A 108 -8.95 2.82 2.47
C ALA A 108 -10.31 2.11 2.44
N ILE A 109 -10.44 1.17 1.51
CA ILE A 109 -11.52 0.19 1.46
C ILE A 109 -10.90 -1.18 1.63
N THR A 110 -11.31 -1.91 2.65
CA THR A 110 -10.89 -3.29 2.88
C THR A 110 -11.97 -4.23 2.37
N ILE A 111 -11.60 -5.17 1.51
CA ILE A 111 -12.49 -6.20 0.95
C ILE A 111 -12.03 -7.56 1.48
N ILE A 112 -12.96 -8.33 2.03
CA ILE A 112 -12.71 -9.62 2.65
C ILE A 112 -13.76 -10.59 2.14
N GLU A 113 -13.36 -11.79 1.72
CA GLU A 113 -14.29 -12.85 1.38
C GLU A 113 -15.14 -13.26 2.60
N SER A 114 -16.44 -13.49 2.39
CA SER A 114 -17.40 -13.68 3.49
C SER A 114 -17.11 -14.91 4.33
N ASP A 115 -16.61 -15.98 3.71
CA ASP A 115 -16.49 -17.31 4.34
C ASP A 115 -15.05 -17.73 4.66
N HIS A 116 -14.04 -17.04 4.07
CA HIS A 116 -12.63 -17.32 4.29
C HIS A 116 -11.81 -16.03 4.34
N ILE A 117 -10.98 -15.86 5.37
CA ILE A 117 -10.03 -14.75 5.47
C ILE A 117 -8.76 -15.10 4.65
N VAL A 118 -8.92 -15.54 3.41
CA VAL A 118 -7.75 -16.01 2.63
C VAL A 118 -7.05 -14.87 1.90
N ASN A 119 -7.78 -13.90 1.36
CA ASN A 119 -7.18 -12.75 0.70
C ASN A 119 -7.84 -11.47 1.19
N LYS A 120 -7.05 -10.61 1.82
CA LYS A 120 -7.48 -9.28 2.21
C LYS A 120 -7.00 -8.29 1.17
N TYR A 121 -7.93 -7.72 0.40
CA TYR A 121 -7.64 -6.66 -0.56
C TYR A 121 -7.91 -5.31 0.10
N GLN A 122 -6.99 -4.37 -0.08
CA GLN A 122 -7.17 -2.99 0.36
C GLN A 122 -7.02 -2.04 -0.82
N ILE A 123 -8.01 -1.21 -1.06
CA ILE A 123 -7.94 -0.13 -2.04
C ILE A 123 -7.57 1.13 -1.28
N ILE A 124 -6.35 1.60 -1.46
CA ILE A 124 -5.83 2.80 -0.80
C ILE A 124 -6.22 4.01 -1.64
N HIS A 125 -7.29 4.70 -1.25
CA HIS A 125 -7.79 5.87 -1.99
C HIS A 125 -7.31 7.21 -1.43
N LYS A 126 -6.45 7.20 -0.40
CA LYS A 126 -5.75 8.38 0.12
C LYS A 126 -4.75 8.94 -0.90
N TYR A 127 -4.04 8.07 -1.58
CA TYR A 127 -3.02 8.42 -2.57
C TYR A 127 -3.50 8.06 -3.96
N ILE A 128 -3.35 8.99 -4.91
CA ILE A 128 -3.73 8.84 -6.31
C ILE A 128 -2.55 9.34 -7.14
N GLY A 129 -2.22 8.63 -8.18
CA GLY A 129 -1.12 8.99 -9.08
C GLY A 129 -0.43 7.77 -9.68
N SER A 130 0.61 8.03 -10.45
CA SER A 130 1.48 6.98 -10.99
C SER A 130 2.18 6.19 -9.87
N PRO A 131 2.66 4.97 -10.16
CA PRO A 131 3.38 4.18 -9.17
C PRO A 131 4.54 4.93 -8.49
N ASN A 132 5.35 5.67 -9.24
CA ASN A 132 6.47 6.43 -8.69
C ASN A 132 6.01 7.51 -7.71
N GLU A 133 5.01 8.33 -8.09
CA GLU A 133 4.48 9.39 -7.23
C GLU A 133 3.92 8.84 -5.91
N VAL A 134 3.27 7.68 -5.94
CA VAL A 134 2.67 7.11 -4.74
C VAL A 134 3.69 6.42 -3.85
N VAL A 135 4.65 5.68 -4.41
CA VAL A 135 5.66 5.00 -3.58
C VAL A 135 6.67 5.97 -2.95
N GLU A 136 6.81 7.20 -3.48
CA GLU A 136 7.54 8.29 -2.81
C GLU A 136 6.95 8.65 -1.44
N GLU A 137 5.65 8.41 -1.25
CA GLU A 137 4.96 8.67 0.01
C GLU A 137 5.08 7.52 1.03
N PHE A 138 5.82 6.46 0.71
CA PHE A 138 6.00 5.33 1.63
C PHE A 138 7.10 5.60 2.65
N ASP A 139 6.97 5.00 3.83
CA ASP A 139 7.86 5.27 4.96
C ASP A 139 9.28 4.74 4.76
N PHE A 140 9.40 3.56 4.12
CA PHE A 140 10.66 2.82 4.05
C PHE A 140 10.92 2.26 2.66
N LYS A 141 12.18 2.20 2.28
CA LYS A 141 12.64 1.78 0.95
C LYS A 141 12.23 0.37 0.53
N HIS A 142 12.08 -0.56 1.49
CA HIS A 142 11.63 -1.92 1.20
C HIS A 142 10.16 -2.01 0.72
N ASN A 143 9.36 -0.96 0.94
CA ASN A 143 7.98 -0.87 0.48
C ASN A 143 7.83 -0.11 -0.85
N MET A 144 8.90 0.55 -1.36
CA MET A 144 8.84 1.38 -2.56
C MET A 144 8.92 0.56 -3.85
N PHE A 145 8.25 -0.59 -3.84
CA PHE A 145 8.10 -1.49 -4.98
C PHE A 145 6.64 -1.55 -5.38
N TYR A 146 6.39 -1.76 -6.67
CA TYR A 146 5.05 -1.85 -7.23
C TYR A 146 4.99 -2.91 -8.34
N TYR A 147 3.80 -3.45 -8.56
CA TYR A 147 3.50 -4.32 -9.69
C TYR A 147 2.42 -3.69 -10.56
N SER A 148 2.74 -3.50 -11.84
CA SER A 148 1.81 -3.02 -12.87
C SER A 148 1.20 -4.22 -13.60
N PRO A 149 -0.09 -4.52 -13.43
CA PRO A 149 -0.73 -5.62 -14.15
C PRO A 149 -0.82 -5.35 -15.66
N LYS A 150 -0.94 -4.08 -16.06
CA LYS A 150 -0.93 -3.66 -17.46
C LYS A 150 0.33 -4.11 -18.20
N ASP A 151 1.49 -3.94 -17.56
CA ASP A 151 2.79 -4.22 -18.16
C ASP A 151 3.33 -5.58 -17.75
N ASN A 152 2.62 -6.30 -16.86
CA ASN A 152 3.07 -7.52 -16.19
C ASN A 152 4.50 -7.35 -15.64
N PHE A 153 4.72 -6.29 -14.85
CA PHE A 153 6.05 -5.83 -14.49
C PHE A 153 6.14 -5.44 -13.02
N LEU A 154 7.13 -6.03 -12.31
CA LEU A 154 7.54 -5.63 -10.98
C LEU A 154 8.61 -4.54 -11.07
N GLY A 155 8.25 -3.33 -10.64
CA GLY A 155 9.12 -2.17 -10.59
C GLY A 155 9.45 -1.71 -9.19
N SER A 156 10.36 -0.73 -9.14
CA SER A 156 10.65 0.04 -7.92
C SER A 156 10.76 1.51 -8.29
N HIS A 157 10.64 2.38 -7.29
CA HIS A 157 11.02 3.77 -7.46
C HIS A 157 12.48 3.87 -7.93
N GLU A 158 12.81 4.85 -8.77
CA GLU A 158 14.14 5.00 -9.38
C GLU A 158 15.28 5.15 -8.36
N SER A 159 15.00 5.73 -7.19
CA SER A 159 15.96 5.90 -6.08
C SER A 159 16.20 4.61 -5.27
N VAL A 160 15.50 3.51 -5.60
CA VAL A 160 15.50 2.28 -4.80
C VAL A 160 15.97 1.09 -5.63
N SER A 161 16.92 0.33 -5.10
CA SER A 161 17.39 -0.91 -5.71
C SER A 161 16.76 -2.14 -5.04
N PHE A 162 16.70 -3.25 -5.75
CA PHE A 162 16.17 -4.54 -5.26
C PHE A 162 16.89 -5.10 -4.02
N LYS A 163 18.07 -4.58 -3.67
CA LYS A 163 18.76 -4.96 -2.42
C LYS A 163 17.91 -4.74 -1.16
N TYR A 164 16.99 -3.75 -1.21
CA TYR A 164 16.10 -3.46 -0.07
C TYR A 164 15.02 -4.53 0.14
N LEU A 165 14.74 -5.39 -0.82
CA LEU A 165 13.90 -6.57 -0.61
C LEU A 165 14.62 -7.70 0.16
N LYS A 166 15.95 -7.73 0.11
CA LYS A 166 16.77 -8.79 0.74
C LYS A 166 17.11 -8.53 2.20
N THR A 167 16.87 -7.33 2.70
CA THR A 167 17.25 -6.95 4.06
C THR A 167 16.02 -6.87 4.97
N ASN A 168 16.19 -7.20 6.23
CA ASN A 168 15.22 -6.92 7.29
C ASN A 168 15.47 -5.56 7.95
N GLU A 169 16.36 -4.71 7.39
CA GLU A 169 16.63 -3.37 7.90
C GLU A 169 15.63 -2.37 7.35
N LEU A 170 15.02 -1.58 8.24
CA LEU A 170 14.21 -0.42 7.89
C LEU A 170 15.14 0.73 7.44
N CYS A 171 15.19 0.96 6.14
CA CYS A 171 15.86 2.12 5.57
C CYS A 171 14.83 3.20 5.27
N PHE A 172 14.90 4.32 5.99
CA PHE A 172 13.96 5.43 5.83
C PHE A 172 13.98 5.96 4.39
N ASN A 173 12.81 6.31 3.88
CA ASN A 173 12.65 6.94 2.58
C ASN A 173 12.99 8.44 2.70
N ASP A 174 14.15 8.83 2.19
CA ASP A 174 14.63 10.21 2.27
C ASP A 174 13.77 11.21 1.45
N LEU A 175 12.92 10.72 0.52
CA LEU A 175 11.98 11.55 -0.26
C LEU A 175 10.74 11.92 0.54
N ARG A 176 10.37 11.13 1.54
CA ARG A 176 9.19 11.40 2.36
C ARG A 176 9.31 12.71 3.12
N CYS A 177 8.34 13.63 2.89
CA CYS A 177 8.36 14.98 3.45
C CYS A 177 7.20 15.27 4.40
N ARG A 178 6.23 14.37 4.54
CA ARG A 178 5.01 14.57 5.36
C ARG A 178 4.68 13.33 6.18
N ASP A 179 3.79 13.45 7.16
CA ASP A 179 3.37 12.36 8.06
C ASP A 179 4.57 11.71 8.78
N LEU A 180 5.55 12.53 9.19
CA LEU A 180 6.78 12.04 9.81
C LEU A 180 6.53 11.52 11.23
N CYS A 181 5.60 12.14 11.98
CA CYS A 181 5.11 11.58 13.23
C CYS A 181 4.50 10.19 13.03
N GLY A 182 3.66 10.03 11.99
CA GLY A 182 3.08 8.75 11.63
C GLY A 182 4.13 7.69 11.28
N VAL A 183 5.26 8.06 10.64
CA VAL A 183 6.39 7.14 10.40
C VAL A 183 6.89 6.56 11.73
N ILE A 184 7.12 7.42 12.74
CA ILE A 184 7.58 6.99 14.08
C ILE A 184 6.55 6.08 14.73
N LEU A 185 5.27 6.47 14.70
CA LEU A 185 4.17 5.72 15.31
C LEU A 185 3.94 4.35 14.66
N ARG A 186 4.34 4.17 13.40
CA ARG A 186 4.27 2.88 12.70
C ARG A 186 5.49 1.98 12.90
N LEU A 187 6.58 2.46 13.53
CA LEU A 187 7.77 1.62 13.79
C LEU A 187 7.45 0.32 14.55
N PRO A 188 6.61 0.33 15.62
CA PRO A 188 6.25 -0.89 16.33
C PRO A 188 5.63 -1.97 15.42
N LYS A 189 4.82 -1.56 14.43
CA LYS A 189 4.25 -2.48 13.43
C LYS A 189 5.32 -3.25 12.65
N PHE A 190 6.41 -2.58 12.27
CA PHE A 190 7.49 -3.20 11.50
C PHE A 190 8.43 -4.02 12.38
N THR A 191 8.77 -3.52 13.56
CA THR A 191 9.66 -4.23 14.49
C THR A 191 9.02 -5.50 15.05
N SER A 192 7.71 -5.51 15.29
CA SER A 192 6.96 -6.72 15.68
C SER A 192 6.95 -7.80 14.58
N ARG A 193 7.21 -7.41 13.32
CA ARG A 193 7.35 -8.33 12.18
C ARG A 193 8.81 -8.79 11.95
N GLY A 194 9.72 -8.49 12.88
CA GLY A 194 11.14 -8.88 12.83
C GLY A 194 12.03 -7.93 12.03
N MET A 195 11.55 -6.72 11.68
CA MET A 195 12.39 -5.72 11.03
C MET A 195 13.19 -4.93 12.06
N ILE A 196 14.37 -4.47 11.66
CA ILE A 196 15.34 -3.77 12.52
C ILE A 196 15.51 -2.34 12.01
N ILE A 197 15.41 -1.34 12.89
CA ILE A 197 15.76 0.04 12.58
C ILE A 197 17.08 0.41 13.25
N LYS A 198 18.04 0.92 12.47
CA LYS A 198 19.31 1.42 12.97
C LYS A 198 19.15 2.86 13.52
N LYS A 199 19.95 3.21 14.52
CA LYS A 199 19.94 4.56 15.14
C LYS A 199 20.07 5.69 14.11
N LYS A 200 20.87 5.50 13.04
CA LYS A 200 21.03 6.48 11.98
C LYS A 200 19.75 6.76 11.20
N GLU A 201 18.90 5.76 11.01
CA GLU A 201 17.62 5.92 10.31
C GLU A 201 16.61 6.66 11.20
N ILE A 202 16.60 6.37 12.50
CA ILE A 202 15.83 7.14 13.49
C ILE A 202 16.28 8.62 13.49
N ALA A 203 17.61 8.86 13.49
CA ALA A 203 18.14 10.22 13.46
C ALA A 203 17.70 10.99 12.19
N LYS A 204 17.66 10.36 11.03
CA LYS A 204 17.15 10.99 9.79
C LYS A 204 15.69 11.42 9.92
N ILE A 205 14.84 10.56 10.48
CA ILE A 205 13.42 10.86 10.70
C ILE A 205 13.30 12.05 11.65
N LEU A 206 14.02 12.05 12.77
CA LEU A 206 14.00 13.12 13.76
C LEU A 206 14.47 14.46 13.19
N ILE A 207 15.55 14.49 12.39
CA ILE A 207 16.05 15.70 11.74
C ILE A 207 14.98 16.28 10.80
N LYS A 208 14.33 15.44 10.00
CA LYS A 208 13.24 15.90 9.13
C LYS A 208 12.04 16.39 9.94
N LEU A 209 11.66 15.67 10.99
CA LEU A 209 10.55 16.06 11.85
C LEU A 209 10.80 17.41 12.54
N GLN A 210 12.05 17.70 12.92
CA GLN A 210 12.41 19.00 13.50
C GLN A 210 12.03 20.18 12.59
N GLY A 211 12.16 20.02 11.28
CA GLY A 211 11.74 21.02 10.29
C GLY A 211 10.22 21.19 10.15
N CYS A 212 9.45 20.22 10.62
CA CYS A 212 7.98 20.15 10.47
C CYS A 212 7.23 20.23 11.81
N ILE A 213 7.92 20.43 12.94
CA ILE A 213 7.32 20.31 14.29
C ILE A 213 6.17 21.30 14.55
N ASN A 214 6.11 22.39 13.80
CA ASN A 214 5.05 23.39 13.84
C ASN A 214 4.01 23.25 12.75
N ASP A 215 4.09 22.22 11.92
CA ASP A 215 3.13 21.96 10.85
C ASP A 215 1.82 21.43 11.45
N GLU A 216 0.70 22.13 11.19
CA GLU A 216 -0.62 21.74 11.70
C GLU A 216 -1.06 20.38 11.15
N ASN A 217 -0.64 19.98 9.94
CA ASN A 217 -0.94 18.65 9.39
C ASN A 217 -0.27 17.53 10.19
N GLU A 218 0.99 17.72 10.63
CA GLU A 218 1.68 16.75 11.49
C GLU A 218 1.00 16.62 12.86
N LYS A 219 0.49 17.74 13.41
CA LYS A 219 -0.28 17.73 14.66
C LYS A 219 -1.62 16.99 14.51
N GLU A 220 -2.35 17.25 13.42
CA GLU A 220 -3.62 16.55 13.13
C GLU A 220 -3.41 15.04 13.01
N ILE A 221 -2.34 14.59 12.35
CA ILE A 221 -1.99 13.17 12.22
C ILE A 221 -1.76 12.52 13.58
N VAL A 222 -1.05 13.21 14.51
CA VAL A 222 -0.83 12.70 15.87
C VAL A 222 -2.15 12.59 16.64
N LEU A 223 -3.01 13.61 16.53
CA LEU A 223 -4.32 13.61 17.18
C LEU A 223 -5.24 12.50 16.63
N ASP A 224 -5.28 12.33 15.30
CA ASP A 224 -6.01 11.23 14.66
C ASP A 224 -5.52 9.86 15.16
N TYR A 225 -4.20 9.69 15.28
CA TYR A 225 -3.62 8.45 15.79
C TYR A 225 -4.01 8.19 17.24
N LEU A 226 -3.90 9.18 18.10
CA LEU A 226 -4.28 9.07 19.52
C LEU A 226 -5.77 8.75 19.68
N SER A 227 -6.64 9.33 18.86
CA SER A 227 -8.08 9.07 18.89
C SER A 227 -8.46 7.66 18.44
N THR A 228 -7.66 7.03 17.57
CA THR A 228 -7.92 5.69 17.03
C THR A 228 -7.33 4.57 17.90
N GLN A 229 -6.33 4.86 18.73
CA GLN A 229 -5.68 3.89 19.61
C GLN A 229 -6.29 3.86 21.03
N GLY A 230 -7.29 4.67 21.29
CA GLY A 230 -7.92 4.84 22.61
C GLY A 230 -8.93 3.74 23.00
N TYR A 231 -8.84 2.55 22.38
CA TYR A 231 -9.71 1.38 22.74
C TYR A 231 -9.01 0.06 22.49
#